data_d9b360e58055dee4cc956440b1a3f4bd
#
_entry.id   d9b360e58055dee4cc956440b1a3f4bd
#
_cell.length_a   1.000
_cell.length_b   1.000
_cell.length_c   1.000
_cell.angle_alpha   90.00
_cell.angle_beta   90.00
_cell.angle_gamma   90.00
#
_symmetry.space_group_name_H-M   'P 1'
#
loop_
_entity.id
_entity.type
_entity.pdbx_description
1 polymer ?
#
loop_
_entity_poly.entity_id
_entity_poly.type
_entity_poly.pdbx_seq_one_letter_code
_entity_poly.pdbx_strand_id
1 'polypeptide(L)'
;MSVMKAHQIDGTFLIYDLGGGTLDIAIAQSTAGRVSLLSHGGIALCGGRDFDRRVRESIVKPWLTANFDLPEDFSIHPKYRRLMRMAALAVERAKIELSAKDSATISLSEAETQCADECGSEIYIDCDLTRDDFNQLIADCVDKSITAAREAIQKAGLSPFDIERIVFIGGPTNYKPLRDKVCQELGVEGSTEVNPMTAVAEGASLFAESIDWSSKDNSRKTSRGRLEAGGELNLTLNYIARTPSATAKVMVQSKDEIPAGYEFQIDSTDTGWTSGRIQLTAGASVTLTLPKPGLSLFRVSAFDASGSPVKLLQNSIIITRTAATVDAIPASYSIAVEVLDRHLNQLKTAWMADLHYCQPRLEVSVI
;
A
#
# COMPACT_ATOMS: atom_id res chain seq x y z
N MET A 1 -2.95 5.55 -3.04
CA MET A 1 -4.33 5.58 -2.52
C MET A 1 -4.85 6.98 -2.22
N SER A 2 -4.13 7.85 -1.51
CA SER A 2 -4.61 9.22 -1.24
C SER A 2 -4.81 10.08 -2.50
N VAL A 3 -3.94 9.98 -3.52
CA VAL A 3 -4.12 10.65 -4.82
C VAL A 3 -5.38 10.20 -5.52
N MET A 4 -5.62 8.89 -5.52
CA MET A 4 -6.79 8.27 -6.14
C MET A 4 -8.09 8.67 -5.43
N LYS A 5 -8.03 9.00 -4.12
CA LYS A 5 -9.17 9.43 -3.33
C LYS A 5 -9.59 10.87 -3.62
N ALA A 6 -8.64 11.79 -3.72
CA ALA A 6 -8.94 13.22 -3.86
C ALA A 6 -9.70 13.53 -5.15
N HIS A 7 -9.50 12.73 -6.21
CA HIS A 7 -10.02 13.02 -7.55
C HIS A 7 -10.79 11.88 -8.20
N GLN A 8 -10.98 10.72 -7.56
CA GLN A 8 -11.57 9.51 -8.17
C GLN A 8 -10.96 9.21 -9.55
N ILE A 9 -9.62 9.34 -9.64
CA ILE A 9 -8.91 9.18 -10.91
C ILE A 9 -8.80 7.68 -11.20
N ASP A 10 -9.41 7.25 -12.28
CA ASP A 10 -9.18 5.93 -12.86
C ASP A 10 -7.89 5.97 -13.67
N GLY A 11 -7.15 4.87 -13.68
CA GLY A 11 -5.88 4.77 -14.40
C GLY A 11 -4.90 3.80 -13.77
N THR A 12 -3.73 3.69 -14.38
CA THR A 12 -2.62 2.86 -13.88
C THR A 12 -1.49 3.76 -13.42
N PHE A 13 -0.98 3.50 -12.23
CA PHE A 13 0.00 4.34 -11.55
C PHE A 13 1.24 3.53 -11.18
N LEU A 14 2.41 4.12 -11.36
CA LEU A 14 3.64 3.62 -10.79
C LEU A 14 3.84 4.27 -9.42
N ILE A 15 3.89 3.47 -8.36
CA ILE A 15 4.24 3.91 -7.02
C ILE A 15 5.74 3.73 -6.84
N TYR A 16 6.43 4.83 -6.54
CA TYR A 16 7.87 4.87 -6.33
C TYR A 16 8.13 5.28 -4.88
N ASP A 17 8.26 4.31 -3.98
CA ASP A 17 8.46 4.53 -2.54
C ASP A 17 9.93 4.40 -2.19
N LEU A 18 10.62 5.53 -2.09
CA LEU A 18 12.03 5.60 -1.72
C LEU A 18 12.14 6.00 -0.24
N GLY A 19 12.29 5.00 0.59
CA GLY A 19 12.43 5.14 2.04
C GLY A 19 13.85 5.44 2.51
N GLY A 20 14.08 5.24 3.79
CA GLY A 20 15.40 5.43 4.41
C GLY A 20 16.43 4.35 4.05
N GLY A 21 16.01 3.13 3.71
CA GLY A 21 16.92 2.01 3.42
C GLY A 21 16.47 1.10 2.29
N THR A 22 15.24 1.28 1.78
CA THR A 22 14.68 0.49 0.70
C THR A 22 14.03 1.38 -0.34
N LEU A 23 14.00 0.88 -1.55
CA LEU A 23 13.12 1.35 -2.60
C LEU A 23 12.08 0.27 -2.86
N ASP A 24 10.82 0.61 -2.80
CA ASP A 24 9.70 -0.26 -3.14
C ASP A 24 8.97 0.32 -4.37
N ILE A 25 8.80 -0.51 -5.39
CA ILE A 25 8.11 -0.16 -6.64
C ILE A 25 6.82 -0.99 -6.71
N ALA A 26 5.73 -0.34 -7.08
CA ALA A 26 4.46 -1.03 -7.30
C ALA A 26 3.72 -0.44 -8.51
N ILE A 27 3.08 -1.31 -9.28
CA ILE A 27 2.13 -0.90 -10.33
C ILE A 27 0.73 -1.15 -9.79
N ALA A 28 -0.04 -0.08 -9.64
CA ALA A 28 -1.39 -0.11 -9.11
C ALA A 28 -2.39 0.44 -10.14
N GLN A 29 -3.51 -0.26 -10.29
CA GLN A 29 -4.61 0.17 -11.14
C GLN A 29 -5.80 0.60 -10.28
N SER A 30 -6.37 1.75 -10.61
CA SER A 30 -7.62 2.24 -10.02
C SER A 30 -8.73 2.22 -11.07
N THR A 31 -9.88 1.67 -10.68
CA THR A 31 -11.09 1.66 -11.52
C THR A 31 -12.32 1.82 -10.63
N ALA A 32 -13.05 2.90 -10.79
CA ALA A 32 -14.26 3.22 -10.02
C ALA A 32 -14.04 3.13 -8.49
N GLY A 33 -12.89 3.62 -8.00
CA GLY A 33 -12.50 3.59 -6.58
C GLY A 33 -12.02 2.23 -6.07
N ARG A 34 -11.89 1.23 -6.93
CA ARG A 34 -11.27 -0.06 -6.61
C ARG A 34 -9.82 -0.05 -7.03
N VAL A 35 -8.93 -0.42 -6.13
CA VAL A 35 -7.50 -0.46 -6.37
C VAL A 35 -7.00 -1.89 -6.38
N SER A 36 -6.33 -2.26 -7.47
CA SER A 36 -5.65 -3.55 -7.64
C SER A 36 -4.16 -3.31 -7.80
N LEU A 37 -3.35 -4.12 -7.13
CA LEU A 37 -1.91 -4.14 -7.31
C LEU A 37 -1.60 -5.14 -8.43
N LEU A 38 -1.01 -4.67 -9.54
CA LEU A 38 -0.73 -5.50 -10.72
C LEU A 38 0.64 -6.17 -10.61
N SER A 39 1.64 -5.44 -10.14
CA SER A 39 2.99 -5.97 -9.91
C SER A 39 3.69 -5.19 -8.82
N HIS A 40 4.75 -5.74 -8.28
CA HIS A 40 5.65 -5.05 -7.39
C HIS A 40 7.10 -5.55 -7.53
N GLY A 41 8.03 -4.74 -7.09
CA GLY A 41 9.45 -5.02 -7.01
C GLY A 41 10.10 -4.09 -6.01
N GLY A 42 11.40 -4.22 -5.80
CA GLY A 42 12.11 -3.35 -4.88
C GLY A 42 13.60 -3.65 -4.83
N ILE A 43 14.34 -2.73 -4.23
CA ILE A 43 15.79 -2.84 -4.03
C ILE A 43 16.09 -2.51 -2.58
N ALA A 44 16.82 -3.41 -1.92
CA ALA A 44 17.42 -3.13 -0.63
C ALA A 44 18.70 -2.29 -0.79
N LEU A 45 19.06 -1.56 0.26
CA LEU A 45 20.29 -0.75 0.30
C LEU A 45 20.35 0.34 -0.79
N CYS A 46 19.21 0.92 -1.11
CA CYS A 46 19.09 2.04 -2.03
C CYS A 46 18.07 3.04 -1.45
N GLY A 47 18.41 3.66 -0.34
CA GLY A 47 17.54 4.60 0.36
C GLY A 47 18.29 5.81 0.89
N GLY A 48 17.59 6.70 1.57
CA GLY A 48 18.15 7.96 2.08
C GLY A 48 19.38 7.77 2.98
N ARG A 49 19.41 6.73 3.81
CA ARG A 49 20.57 6.40 4.65
C ARG A 49 21.79 5.88 3.86
N ASP A 50 21.54 5.26 2.70
CA ASP A 50 22.63 4.84 1.82
C ASP A 50 23.24 6.06 1.12
N PHE A 51 22.41 7.06 0.77
CA PHE A 51 22.88 8.34 0.26
C PHE A 51 23.73 9.07 1.32
N ASP A 52 23.24 9.15 2.57
CA ASP A 52 23.99 9.75 3.68
C ASP A 52 25.33 9.06 3.92
N ARG A 53 25.34 7.72 3.84
CA ARG A 53 26.58 6.94 3.97
C ARG A 53 27.57 7.31 2.87
N ARG A 54 27.14 7.42 1.62
CA ARG A 54 28.03 7.78 0.49
C ARG A 54 28.62 9.17 0.64
N VAL A 55 27.82 10.16 1.02
CA VAL A 55 28.32 11.51 1.31
C VAL A 55 29.34 11.48 2.44
N ARG A 56 29.06 10.77 3.53
CA ARG A 56 29.99 10.65 4.64
C ARG A 56 31.32 10.00 4.24
N GLU A 57 31.27 8.90 3.46
CA GLU A 57 32.45 8.17 3.02
C GLU A 57 33.28 8.96 1.99
N SER A 58 32.62 9.69 1.09
CA SER A 58 33.29 10.33 -0.05
C SER A 58 33.64 11.81 0.17
N ILE A 59 33.00 12.48 1.11
CA ILE A 59 33.23 13.91 1.36
C ILE A 59 33.74 14.13 2.79
N VAL A 60 32.96 13.71 3.80
CA VAL A 60 33.28 14.00 5.21
C VAL A 60 34.55 13.31 5.68
N LYS A 61 34.70 12.01 5.41
CA LYS A 61 35.89 11.27 5.83
C LYS A 61 37.18 11.80 5.21
N PRO A 62 37.27 12.00 3.88
CA PRO A 62 38.47 12.60 3.27
C PRO A 62 38.78 13.99 3.84
N TRP A 63 37.74 14.82 4.07
CA TRP A 63 37.93 16.12 4.66
C TRP A 63 38.51 16.03 6.08
N LEU A 64 38.00 15.13 6.93
CA LEU A 64 38.48 14.89 8.27
C LEU A 64 39.94 14.42 8.27
N THR A 65 40.32 13.47 7.42
CA THR A 65 41.66 12.97 7.32
C THR A 65 42.68 13.97 6.75
N ALA A 66 42.20 14.95 5.98
CA ALA A 66 43.01 16.03 5.44
C ALA A 66 43.31 17.12 6.49
N ASN A 67 42.47 17.31 7.46
CA ASN A 67 42.54 18.41 8.42
C ASN A 67 42.95 18.02 9.82
N PHE A 68 42.88 16.72 10.19
CA PHE A 68 43.13 16.22 11.53
C PHE A 68 44.00 14.96 11.51
N ASP A 69 44.83 14.77 12.56
CA ASP A 69 45.63 13.56 12.76
C ASP A 69 44.74 12.45 13.33
N LEU A 70 44.18 11.62 12.44
CA LEU A 70 43.27 10.55 12.77
C LEU A 70 43.84 9.19 12.38
N PRO A 71 43.66 8.13 13.21
CA PRO A 71 44.06 6.79 12.85
C PRO A 71 43.26 6.25 11.65
N GLU A 72 43.79 5.32 10.88
CA GLU A 72 43.12 4.76 9.69
C GLU A 72 41.72 4.19 10.00
N ASP A 73 41.58 3.61 11.20
CA ASP A 73 40.34 2.99 11.64
C ASP A 73 39.39 3.95 12.40
N PHE A 74 39.67 5.28 12.40
CA PHE A 74 38.90 6.25 13.20
C PHE A 74 37.41 6.12 13.06
N SER A 75 36.89 5.76 11.88
CA SER A 75 35.47 5.67 11.60
C SER A 75 34.74 4.58 12.40
N ILE A 76 35.45 3.56 12.88
CA ILE A 76 34.93 2.47 13.72
C ILE A 76 35.50 2.50 15.15
N HIS A 77 36.52 3.30 15.38
CA HIS A 77 37.22 3.40 16.67
C HIS A 77 36.29 3.99 17.76
N PRO A 78 36.28 3.42 18.98
CA PRO A 78 35.38 3.87 20.04
C PRO A 78 35.50 5.36 20.42
N LYS A 79 36.70 5.93 20.39
CA LYS A 79 36.97 7.35 20.65
C LYS A 79 36.19 8.27 19.75
N TYR A 80 36.09 7.93 18.46
CA TYR A 80 35.43 8.77 17.42
C TYR A 80 33.97 8.41 17.12
N ARG A 81 33.38 7.47 17.87
CA ARG A 81 31.98 7.03 17.64
C ARG A 81 30.96 8.18 17.72
N ARG A 82 31.17 9.13 18.65
CA ARG A 82 30.33 10.32 18.76
C ARG A 82 30.46 11.19 17.52
N LEU A 83 31.69 11.51 17.11
CA LEU A 83 32.00 12.28 15.91
C LEU A 83 31.27 11.68 14.69
N MET A 84 31.41 10.38 14.47
CA MET A 84 30.77 9.72 13.32
C MET A 84 29.24 9.72 13.35
N ARG A 85 28.63 9.67 14.53
CA ARG A 85 27.16 9.82 14.67
C ARG A 85 26.72 11.25 14.41
N MET A 86 27.43 12.22 14.93
CA MET A 86 27.12 13.64 14.70
C MET A 86 27.32 14.01 13.23
N ALA A 87 28.39 13.51 12.61
CA ALA A 87 28.62 13.66 11.17
C ALA A 87 27.47 13.08 10.32
N ALA A 88 26.93 11.92 10.70
CA ALA A 88 25.78 11.35 10.01
C ALA A 88 24.55 12.26 10.08
N LEU A 89 24.27 12.87 11.23
CA LEU A 89 23.16 13.83 11.40
C LEU A 89 23.40 15.12 10.60
N ALA A 90 24.64 15.63 10.58
CA ALA A 90 24.98 16.82 9.79
C ALA A 90 24.83 16.57 8.29
N VAL A 91 25.26 15.38 7.81
CA VAL A 91 25.07 14.96 6.42
C VAL A 91 23.58 14.87 6.06
N GLU A 92 22.75 14.26 6.93
CA GLU A 92 21.32 14.17 6.69
C GLU A 92 20.67 15.56 6.57
N ARG A 93 21.05 16.52 7.44
CA ARG A 93 20.59 17.91 7.38
C ARG A 93 21.00 18.57 6.07
N ALA A 94 22.26 18.45 5.67
CA ALA A 94 22.78 19.01 4.41
C ALA A 94 22.05 18.41 3.19
N LYS A 95 21.83 17.09 3.17
CA LYS A 95 21.04 16.43 2.12
C LYS A 95 19.61 16.98 2.03
N ILE A 96 18.94 17.20 3.16
CA ILE A 96 17.59 17.78 3.18
C ILE A 96 17.65 19.22 2.63
N GLU A 97 18.66 20.00 2.99
CA GLU A 97 18.84 21.37 2.52
C GLU A 97 19.05 21.43 0.99
N LEU A 98 19.78 20.49 0.39
CA LEU A 98 19.95 20.36 -1.06
C LEU A 98 18.63 20.15 -1.83
N SER A 99 17.55 19.72 -1.17
CA SER A 99 16.24 19.67 -1.81
C SER A 99 15.71 21.05 -2.22
N ALA A 100 16.17 22.11 -1.55
CA ALA A 100 15.76 23.49 -1.80
C ALA A 100 16.90 24.39 -2.33
N LYS A 101 18.17 23.99 -2.17
CA LYS A 101 19.36 24.78 -2.53
C LYS A 101 20.29 24.01 -3.48
N ASP A 102 21.20 24.73 -4.14
CA ASP A 102 22.21 24.13 -5.02
C ASP A 102 23.46 23.64 -4.27
N SER A 103 23.66 24.13 -3.06
CA SER A 103 24.72 23.68 -2.16
C SER A 103 24.26 23.75 -0.71
N ALA A 104 24.88 22.94 0.13
CA ALA A 104 24.70 22.94 1.58
C ALA A 104 26.06 22.69 2.26
N THR A 105 26.26 23.23 3.45
CA THR A 105 27.46 23.01 4.23
C THR A 105 27.20 21.94 5.29
N ILE A 106 28.03 20.92 5.35
CA ILE A 106 28.06 19.92 6.41
C ILE A 106 28.91 20.50 7.53
N SER A 107 28.27 21.03 8.56
CA SER A 107 28.94 21.78 9.63
C SER A 107 28.66 21.15 11.01
N LEU A 108 29.71 21.02 11.80
CA LEU A 108 29.69 20.67 13.22
C LEU A 108 30.80 21.44 13.95
N SER A 109 30.43 22.14 15.01
CA SER A 109 31.37 22.80 15.89
C SER A 109 32.11 21.81 16.81
N GLU A 110 33.21 22.24 17.38
CA GLU A 110 33.97 21.53 18.41
C GLU A 110 33.09 21.17 19.62
N ALA A 111 32.20 22.07 20.01
CA ALA A 111 31.24 21.83 21.09
C ALA A 111 30.26 20.70 20.81
N GLU A 112 29.92 20.46 19.54
CA GLU A 112 29.02 19.36 19.13
C GLU A 112 29.77 18.04 19.00
N THR A 113 30.95 18.05 18.44
CA THR A 113 31.77 16.84 18.27
C THR A 113 32.30 16.32 19.60
N GLN A 114 32.75 17.22 20.50
CA GLN A 114 33.39 16.93 21.79
C GLN A 114 34.49 15.86 21.66
N CYS A 115 35.33 16.01 20.66
CA CYS A 115 36.33 15.05 20.28
C CYS A 115 37.59 15.78 19.84
N ALA A 116 38.74 15.23 20.22
CA ALA A 116 40.06 15.72 19.77
C ALA A 116 40.76 14.61 18.98
N ASP A 117 41.63 15.01 18.05
CA ASP A 117 42.48 14.16 17.25
C ASP A 117 43.63 13.53 18.11
N GLU A 118 44.58 12.87 17.50
CA GLU A 118 45.68 12.24 18.20
C GLU A 118 46.75 13.26 18.69
N CYS A 119 46.78 14.47 18.09
CA CYS A 119 47.59 15.59 18.52
C CYS A 119 46.95 16.46 19.60
N GLY A 120 45.67 16.21 19.95
CA GLY A 120 44.88 16.95 20.93
C GLY A 120 44.15 18.17 20.36
N SER A 121 44.12 18.35 19.04
CA SER A 121 43.36 19.40 18.39
C SER A 121 41.85 19.10 18.41
N GLU A 122 41.05 20.06 18.82
CA GLU A 122 39.58 19.90 18.82
C GLU A 122 39.06 19.76 17.40
N ILE A 123 38.27 18.69 17.14
CA ILE A 123 37.75 18.37 15.83
C ILE A 123 36.42 19.13 15.57
N TYR A 124 36.33 19.77 14.42
CA TYR A 124 35.11 20.31 13.84
C TYR A 124 34.89 19.73 12.45
N ILE A 125 33.77 20.02 11.79
CA ILE A 125 33.50 19.70 10.38
C ILE A 125 32.97 20.97 9.73
N ASP A 126 33.54 21.32 8.58
CA ASP A 126 33.07 22.43 7.75
C ASP A 126 33.44 22.15 6.29
N CYS A 127 32.58 21.37 5.63
CA CYS A 127 32.76 20.99 4.23
C CYS A 127 31.47 21.17 3.43
N ASP A 128 31.64 21.60 2.20
CA ASP A 128 30.53 21.83 1.28
C ASP A 128 30.09 20.54 0.59
N LEU A 129 28.78 20.47 0.32
CA LEU A 129 28.16 19.45 -0.49
C LEU A 129 27.36 20.16 -1.59
N THR A 130 27.81 20.04 -2.83
CA THR A 130 27.07 20.57 -3.98
C THR A 130 26.03 19.60 -4.50
N ARG A 131 25.05 20.11 -5.24
CA ARG A 131 24.04 19.29 -5.91
C ARG A 131 24.69 18.34 -6.94
N ASP A 132 25.74 18.79 -7.61
CA ASP A 132 26.46 17.96 -8.61
C ASP A 132 27.20 16.80 -7.94
N ASP A 133 27.92 17.06 -6.82
CA ASP A 133 28.55 16.00 -6.03
C ASP A 133 27.52 14.98 -5.57
N PHE A 134 26.41 15.46 -5.03
CA PHE A 134 25.36 14.58 -4.54
C PHE A 134 24.73 13.74 -5.65
N ASN A 135 24.44 14.35 -6.80
CA ASN A 135 23.94 13.64 -7.98
C ASN A 135 24.88 12.52 -8.44
N GLN A 136 26.19 12.79 -8.48
CA GLN A 136 27.20 11.78 -8.83
C GLN A 136 27.22 10.63 -7.82
N LEU A 137 27.16 10.96 -6.52
CA LEU A 137 27.21 9.97 -5.45
C LEU A 137 26.00 9.02 -5.44
N ILE A 138 24.82 9.47 -5.88
CA ILE A 138 23.61 8.65 -5.88
C ILE A 138 23.28 8.06 -7.25
N ALA A 139 24.02 8.40 -8.31
CA ALA A 139 23.67 8.09 -9.70
C ALA A 139 23.37 6.59 -9.93
N ASP A 140 24.23 5.69 -9.46
CA ASP A 140 24.05 4.25 -9.63
C ASP A 140 22.83 3.68 -8.89
N CYS A 141 22.49 4.26 -7.73
CA CYS A 141 21.24 3.94 -7.03
C CYS A 141 20.01 4.36 -7.85
N VAL A 142 20.05 5.56 -8.39
CA VAL A 142 18.95 6.07 -9.23
C VAL A 142 18.80 5.23 -10.49
N ASP A 143 19.90 4.86 -11.16
CA ASP A 143 19.87 4.03 -12.37
C ASP A 143 19.32 2.61 -12.08
N LYS A 144 19.71 2.01 -10.97
CA LYS A 144 19.14 0.74 -10.50
C LYS A 144 17.65 0.85 -10.20
N SER A 145 17.23 1.96 -9.62
CA SER A 145 15.82 2.20 -9.31
C SER A 145 14.95 2.33 -10.57
N ILE A 146 15.46 2.98 -11.59
CA ILE A 146 14.82 3.10 -12.92
C ILE A 146 14.70 1.72 -13.56
N THR A 147 15.76 0.90 -13.47
CA THR A 147 15.72 -0.49 -13.96
C THR A 147 14.64 -1.30 -13.25
N ALA A 148 14.55 -1.22 -11.93
CA ALA A 148 13.51 -1.91 -11.17
C ALA A 148 12.10 -1.44 -11.52
N ALA A 149 11.93 -0.14 -11.80
CA ALA A 149 10.66 0.40 -12.27
C ALA A 149 10.26 -0.16 -13.64
N ARG A 150 11.19 -0.22 -14.60
CA ARG A 150 10.97 -0.85 -15.91
C ARG A 150 10.59 -2.33 -15.78
N GLU A 151 11.28 -3.07 -14.92
CA GLU A 151 10.95 -4.48 -14.64
C GLU A 151 9.56 -4.65 -14.04
N ALA A 152 9.15 -3.77 -13.12
CA ALA A 152 7.82 -3.81 -12.51
C ALA A 152 6.72 -3.53 -13.55
N ILE A 153 6.93 -2.57 -14.45
CA ILE A 153 6.02 -2.27 -15.58
C ILE A 153 5.91 -3.51 -16.49
N GLN A 154 7.03 -4.11 -16.86
CA GLN A 154 7.06 -5.31 -17.71
C GLN A 154 6.39 -6.51 -17.05
N LYS A 155 6.60 -6.73 -15.74
CA LYS A 155 5.92 -7.80 -14.96
C LYS A 155 4.41 -7.62 -14.94
N ALA A 156 3.92 -6.38 -14.97
CA ALA A 156 2.49 -6.09 -15.10
C ALA A 156 1.95 -6.33 -16.52
N GLY A 157 2.79 -6.66 -17.50
CA GLY A 157 2.41 -6.80 -18.91
C GLY A 157 2.10 -5.46 -19.57
N LEU A 158 2.65 -4.37 -19.06
CA LEU A 158 2.39 -2.99 -19.48
C LEU A 158 3.63 -2.35 -20.11
N SER A 159 3.40 -1.21 -20.76
CA SER A 159 4.42 -0.29 -21.24
C SER A 159 4.38 1.03 -20.46
N PRO A 160 5.43 1.88 -20.54
CA PRO A 160 5.38 3.20 -19.90
C PRO A 160 4.20 4.07 -20.35
N PHE A 161 3.70 3.90 -21.57
CA PHE A 161 2.54 4.63 -22.10
C PHE A 161 1.21 4.28 -21.42
N ASP A 162 1.15 3.12 -20.74
CA ASP A 162 -0.01 2.68 -20.00
C ASP A 162 -0.04 3.25 -18.56
N ILE A 163 1.03 3.94 -18.16
CA ILE A 163 1.18 4.55 -16.85
C ILE A 163 0.76 6.02 -16.89
N GLU A 164 -0.30 6.37 -16.17
CA GLU A 164 -0.80 7.74 -16.08
C GLU A 164 0.21 8.67 -15.40
N ARG A 165 0.72 8.26 -14.24
CA ARG A 165 1.66 9.06 -13.44
C ARG A 165 2.54 8.20 -12.54
N ILE A 166 3.69 8.77 -12.15
CA ILE A 166 4.53 8.26 -11.08
C ILE A 166 4.14 8.94 -9.78
N VAL A 167 3.78 8.17 -8.76
CA VAL A 167 3.49 8.65 -7.41
C VAL A 167 4.73 8.45 -6.56
N PHE A 168 5.38 9.54 -6.22
CA PHE A 168 6.59 9.54 -5.40
C PHE A 168 6.24 9.56 -3.92
N ILE A 169 6.83 8.62 -3.16
CA ILE A 169 6.63 8.44 -1.72
C ILE A 169 8.00 8.37 -1.03
N GLY A 170 8.06 8.81 0.23
CA GLY A 170 9.26 8.81 1.06
C GLY A 170 10.07 10.09 0.97
N GLY A 171 10.80 10.40 2.03
CA GLY A 171 11.56 11.65 2.20
C GLY A 171 12.57 11.97 1.09
N PRO A 172 13.40 11.00 0.63
CA PRO A 172 14.37 11.23 -0.43
C PRO A 172 13.75 11.66 -1.78
N THR A 173 12.48 11.35 -2.03
CA THR A 173 11.78 11.79 -3.25
C THR A 173 11.45 13.28 -3.26
N ASN A 174 11.65 14.01 -2.15
CA ASN A 174 11.58 15.48 -2.14
C ASN A 174 12.75 16.11 -2.93
N TYR A 175 13.82 15.37 -3.17
CA TYR A 175 14.92 15.83 -4.00
C TYR A 175 14.54 15.85 -5.47
N LYS A 176 14.24 17.07 -5.98
CA LYS A 176 13.70 17.27 -7.33
C LYS A 176 14.54 16.65 -8.45
N PRO A 177 15.90 16.77 -8.47
CA PRO A 177 16.70 16.20 -9.56
C PRO A 177 16.52 14.68 -9.70
N LEU A 178 16.35 13.95 -8.60
CA LEU A 178 16.06 12.51 -8.64
C LEU A 178 14.72 12.23 -9.34
N ARG A 179 13.66 12.94 -8.94
CA ARG A 179 12.34 12.78 -9.58
C ARG A 179 12.38 13.09 -11.06
N ASP A 180 13.02 14.22 -11.42
CA ASP A 180 13.13 14.65 -12.82
C ASP A 180 13.84 13.59 -13.67
N LYS A 181 14.95 13.01 -13.16
CA LYS A 181 15.67 11.93 -13.85
C LYS A 181 14.80 10.69 -14.02
N VAL A 182 14.09 10.26 -12.97
CA VAL A 182 13.20 9.10 -13.04
C VAL A 182 12.08 9.32 -14.05
N CYS A 183 11.44 10.49 -14.02
CA CYS A 183 10.38 10.86 -14.96
C CYS A 183 10.88 10.88 -16.42
N GLN A 184 12.03 11.50 -16.64
CA GLN A 184 12.64 11.60 -17.97
C GLN A 184 12.99 10.22 -18.54
N GLU A 185 13.63 9.38 -17.74
CA GLU A 185 14.08 8.05 -18.14
C GLU A 185 12.96 7.04 -18.39
N LEU A 186 11.85 7.20 -17.68
CA LEU A 186 10.66 6.37 -17.87
C LEU A 186 9.70 6.95 -18.91
N GLY A 187 9.82 8.24 -19.26
CA GLY A 187 8.89 8.94 -20.15
C GLY A 187 7.50 9.12 -19.53
N VAL A 188 7.39 9.17 -18.18
CA VAL A 188 6.13 9.27 -17.45
C VAL A 188 6.17 10.46 -16.50
N GLU A 189 5.11 11.25 -16.45
CA GLU A 189 5.01 12.41 -15.57
C GLU A 189 4.89 12.02 -14.08
N GLY A 190 5.53 12.81 -13.21
CA GLY A 190 5.41 12.67 -11.76
C GLY A 190 4.18 13.37 -11.22
N SER A 191 3.47 12.76 -10.27
CA SER A 191 2.40 13.40 -9.52
C SER A 191 2.97 14.36 -8.48
N THR A 192 2.36 15.55 -8.37
CA THR A 192 2.66 16.56 -7.33
C THR A 192 1.54 16.65 -6.27
N GLU A 193 0.50 15.84 -6.39
CA GLU A 193 -0.71 15.92 -5.57
C GLU A 193 -0.59 15.18 -4.24
N VAL A 194 0.42 14.32 -4.10
CA VAL A 194 0.64 13.49 -2.90
C VAL A 194 1.77 14.05 -2.08
N ASN A 195 1.54 14.18 -0.79
CA ASN A 195 2.63 14.46 0.14
C ASN A 195 3.44 13.17 0.38
N PRO A 196 4.73 13.11 -0.03
CA PRO A 196 5.54 11.91 0.10
C PRO A 196 5.72 11.41 1.54
N MET A 197 5.60 12.31 2.52
CA MET A 197 5.82 12.00 3.94
C MET A 197 4.59 11.38 4.63
N THR A 198 3.37 11.70 4.15
CA THR A 198 2.11 11.25 4.78
C THR A 198 1.34 10.22 3.98
N ALA A 199 1.70 10.02 2.72
CA ALA A 199 0.99 9.16 1.77
C ALA A 199 0.71 7.73 2.29
N VAL A 200 1.69 7.11 2.97
CA VAL A 200 1.55 5.76 3.54
C VAL A 200 0.52 5.75 4.66
N ALA A 201 0.58 6.72 5.58
CA ALA A 201 -0.36 6.80 6.71
C ALA A 201 -1.78 7.09 6.23
N GLU A 202 -1.94 8.00 5.27
CA GLU A 202 -3.22 8.30 4.65
C GLU A 202 -3.78 7.07 3.92
N GLY A 203 -2.94 6.37 3.14
CA GLY A 203 -3.31 5.13 2.48
C GLY A 203 -3.72 4.03 3.44
N ALA A 204 -3.01 3.88 4.56
CA ALA A 204 -3.33 2.90 5.61
C ALA A 204 -4.68 3.21 6.26
N SER A 205 -5.00 4.48 6.52
CA SER A 205 -6.29 4.88 7.09
C SER A 205 -7.46 4.55 6.14
N LEU A 206 -7.29 4.79 4.84
CA LEU A 206 -8.27 4.45 3.82
C LEU A 206 -8.45 2.93 3.67
N PHE A 207 -7.36 2.19 3.74
CA PHE A 207 -7.41 0.73 3.73
C PHE A 207 -8.15 0.21 4.96
N ALA A 208 -7.88 0.75 6.16
CA ALA A 208 -8.58 0.38 7.38
C ALA A 208 -10.09 0.67 7.29
N GLU A 209 -10.48 1.80 6.66
CA GLU A 209 -11.89 2.10 6.40
C GLU A 209 -12.56 1.06 5.49
N SER A 210 -11.82 0.50 4.53
CA SER A 210 -12.34 -0.48 3.57
C SER A 210 -12.64 -1.87 4.16
N ILE A 211 -12.17 -2.15 5.38
CA ILE A 211 -12.31 -3.44 6.05
C ILE A 211 -13.50 -3.41 7.03
N ASP A 212 -14.33 -4.45 7.00
CA ASP A 212 -15.37 -4.64 8.01
C ASP A 212 -14.77 -5.25 9.29
N TRP A 213 -14.66 -4.41 10.32
CA TRP A 213 -14.14 -4.80 11.64
C TRP A 213 -15.22 -5.38 12.57
N SER A 214 -16.51 -5.26 12.20
CA SER A 214 -17.64 -5.72 13.00
C SER A 214 -17.90 -7.22 12.88
N SER A 215 -17.33 -7.87 11.85
CA SER A 215 -17.44 -9.30 11.63
C SER A 215 -16.82 -10.09 12.77
N LYS A 216 -17.60 -10.99 13.40
CA LYS A 216 -17.15 -11.88 14.48
C LYS A 216 -16.15 -12.96 14.00
N ASP A 217 -16.04 -13.15 12.69
CA ASP A 217 -15.16 -14.15 12.08
C ASP A 217 -13.76 -13.57 11.94
N ASN A 218 -12.87 -13.91 12.88
CA ASN A 218 -11.50 -13.40 12.95
C ASN A 218 -10.55 -13.94 11.89
N SER A 219 -10.97 -14.89 11.05
CA SER A 219 -10.06 -15.60 10.12
C SER A 219 -9.73 -14.82 8.85
N ARG A 220 -10.61 -13.93 8.40
CA ARG A 220 -10.37 -13.01 7.26
C ARG A 220 -11.26 -11.78 7.36
N LYS A 221 -10.68 -10.64 7.65
CA LYS A 221 -11.38 -9.35 7.59
C LYS A 221 -11.55 -8.99 6.11
N THR A 222 -12.80 -9.04 5.63
CA THR A 222 -13.15 -8.73 4.24
C THR A 222 -14.16 -7.60 4.19
N SER A 223 -14.37 -7.02 3.02
CA SER A 223 -15.46 -6.08 2.77
C SER A 223 -16.85 -6.74 2.70
N ARG A 224 -16.92 -8.05 2.94
CA ARG A 224 -18.19 -8.83 2.88
C ARG A 224 -18.83 -8.89 4.27
N GLY A 225 -20.14 -8.66 4.29
CA GLY A 225 -21.00 -8.82 5.45
C GLY A 225 -21.91 -10.04 5.31
N ARG A 226 -22.30 -10.58 6.45
CA ARG A 226 -23.25 -11.70 6.55
C ARG A 226 -24.23 -11.43 7.68
N LEU A 227 -25.52 -11.52 7.39
CA LEU A 227 -26.58 -11.45 8.37
C LEU A 227 -27.26 -12.82 8.46
N GLU A 228 -27.22 -13.45 9.62
CA GLU A 228 -28.04 -14.63 9.96
C GLU A 228 -29.31 -14.14 10.62
N ALA A 229 -30.38 -14.09 9.84
CA ALA A 229 -31.64 -13.51 10.31
C ALA A 229 -32.27 -14.31 11.46
N GLY A 230 -32.19 -15.64 11.37
CA GLY A 230 -32.75 -16.52 12.42
C GLY A 230 -34.25 -16.32 12.67
N GLY A 231 -34.83 -17.04 13.62
CA GLY A 231 -36.25 -16.98 13.92
C GLY A 231 -37.04 -18.12 13.27
N GLU A 232 -38.19 -17.80 12.69
CA GLU A 232 -39.03 -18.79 12.02
C GLU A 232 -38.46 -19.26 10.66
N LEU A 233 -37.55 -18.45 10.09
CA LEU A 233 -36.84 -18.75 8.85
C LEU A 233 -35.33 -18.65 9.07
N ASN A 234 -34.59 -19.71 8.71
CA ASN A 234 -33.14 -19.74 8.77
C ASN A 234 -32.51 -19.06 7.53
N LEU A 235 -32.73 -17.78 7.39
CA LEU A 235 -32.21 -16.99 6.28
C LEU A 235 -30.81 -16.45 6.59
N THR A 236 -29.96 -16.53 5.60
CA THR A 236 -28.67 -15.85 5.58
C THR A 236 -28.64 -14.87 4.43
N LEU A 237 -28.38 -13.61 4.73
CA LEU A 237 -28.16 -12.58 3.72
C LEU A 237 -26.67 -12.29 3.61
N ASN A 238 -26.10 -12.51 2.42
CA ASN A 238 -24.73 -12.16 2.11
C ASN A 238 -24.70 -10.86 1.31
N TYR A 239 -23.87 -9.93 1.70
CA TYR A 239 -23.79 -8.61 1.09
C TYR A 239 -22.36 -8.05 1.15
N ILE A 240 -22.12 -6.97 0.41
CA ILE A 240 -20.88 -6.22 0.52
C ILE A 240 -21.08 -5.15 1.59
N ALA A 241 -20.47 -5.31 2.76
CA ALA A 241 -20.61 -4.38 3.88
C ALA A 241 -19.89 -3.06 3.65
N ARG A 242 -18.85 -3.05 2.79
CA ARG A 242 -18.07 -1.86 2.45
C ARG A 242 -17.78 -1.82 0.95
N THR A 243 -18.13 -0.73 0.29
CA THR A 243 -17.99 -0.59 -1.17
C THR A 243 -17.79 0.88 -1.56
N PRO A 244 -16.98 1.19 -2.58
CA PRO A 244 -16.92 2.53 -3.17
C PRO A 244 -18.10 2.81 -4.10
N SER A 245 -18.81 1.77 -4.53
CA SER A 245 -19.94 1.88 -5.45
C SER A 245 -21.15 2.59 -4.81
N ALA A 246 -21.90 3.30 -5.62
CA ALA A 246 -23.19 3.87 -5.23
C ALA A 246 -24.30 2.80 -5.07
N THR A 247 -23.98 1.54 -5.32
CA THR A 247 -24.90 0.40 -5.17
C THR A 247 -24.23 -0.77 -4.49
N ALA A 248 -25.02 -1.60 -3.80
CA ALA A 248 -24.56 -2.85 -3.19
C ALA A 248 -25.59 -3.96 -3.44
N LYS A 249 -25.08 -5.17 -3.71
CA LYS A 249 -25.93 -6.34 -3.93
C LYS A 249 -26.07 -7.14 -2.63
N VAL A 250 -27.28 -7.50 -2.28
CA VAL A 250 -27.62 -8.42 -1.20
C VAL A 250 -28.16 -9.70 -1.83
N MET A 251 -27.67 -10.86 -1.39
CA MET A 251 -28.12 -12.17 -1.86
C MET A 251 -28.66 -12.98 -0.68
N VAL A 252 -29.83 -13.59 -0.89
CA VAL A 252 -30.47 -14.45 0.09
C VAL A 252 -30.00 -15.89 -0.10
N GLN A 253 -29.63 -16.52 1.01
CA GLN A 253 -29.36 -17.96 1.11
C GLN A 253 -30.21 -18.54 2.23
N SER A 254 -30.66 -19.76 2.10
CA SER A 254 -31.34 -20.51 3.17
C SER A 254 -30.71 -21.89 3.30
N LYS A 255 -30.63 -22.38 4.53
CA LYS A 255 -30.22 -23.77 4.82
C LYS A 255 -31.40 -24.70 4.73
N ASP A 256 -32.59 -24.16 4.94
CA ASP A 256 -33.84 -24.92 4.93
C ASP A 256 -34.61 -24.65 3.64
N GLU A 257 -35.57 -25.52 3.32
CA GLU A 257 -36.48 -25.32 2.20
C GLU A 257 -37.38 -24.11 2.49
N ILE A 258 -37.42 -23.15 1.57
CA ILE A 258 -38.23 -21.96 1.70
C ILE A 258 -39.63 -22.28 1.24
N PRO A 259 -40.67 -22.10 2.09
CA PRO A 259 -42.05 -22.38 1.67
C PRO A 259 -42.48 -21.49 0.49
N ALA A 260 -43.28 -22.05 -0.43
CA ALA A 260 -43.74 -21.30 -1.57
C ALA A 260 -44.62 -20.11 -1.16
N GLY A 261 -44.49 -19.01 -1.92
CA GLY A 261 -45.30 -17.79 -1.68
C GLY A 261 -44.74 -16.86 -0.59
N TYR A 262 -43.63 -17.19 0.03
CA TYR A 262 -42.95 -16.28 0.96
C TYR A 262 -42.28 -15.13 0.19
N GLU A 263 -42.25 -13.96 0.82
CA GLU A 263 -41.67 -12.74 0.25
C GLU A 263 -40.72 -12.07 1.26
N PHE A 264 -39.80 -11.26 0.75
CA PHE A 264 -39.00 -10.39 1.59
C PHE A 264 -38.94 -8.98 1.00
N GLN A 265 -38.62 -8.02 1.85
CA GLN A 265 -38.49 -6.61 1.51
C GLN A 265 -37.30 -6.02 2.25
N ILE A 266 -36.58 -5.14 1.60
CA ILE A 266 -35.46 -4.39 2.21
C ILE A 266 -35.76 -2.91 2.06
N ASP A 267 -35.77 -2.19 3.19
CA ASP A 267 -36.07 -0.78 3.27
C ASP A 267 -34.89 0.00 3.79
N SER A 268 -34.54 1.13 3.18
CA SER A 268 -33.57 2.05 3.74
C SER A 268 -34.22 2.90 4.83
N THR A 269 -33.60 2.92 6.01
CA THR A 269 -34.06 3.75 7.13
C THR A 269 -33.72 5.23 6.95
N ASP A 270 -32.75 5.53 6.06
CA ASP A 270 -32.17 6.86 5.91
C ASP A 270 -32.74 7.64 4.74
N THR A 271 -33.22 6.93 3.69
CA THR A 271 -33.60 7.57 2.41
C THR A 271 -35.07 7.33 2.00
N GLY A 272 -35.77 6.45 2.71
CA GLY A 272 -37.12 6.01 2.31
C GLY A 272 -37.13 5.10 1.08
N TRP A 273 -35.98 4.67 0.59
CA TRP A 273 -35.88 3.70 -0.51
C TRP A 273 -36.40 2.32 -0.04
N THR A 274 -37.12 1.64 -0.91
CA THR A 274 -37.65 0.29 -0.68
C THR A 274 -37.38 -0.61 -1.88
N SER A 275 -37.10 -1.88 -1.64
CA SER A 275 -37.05 -2.90 -2.71
C SER A 275 -38.41 -3.30 -3.23
N GLY A 276 -39.48 -2.93 -2.50
CA GLY A 276 -40.74 -3.61 -2.62
C GLY A 276 -40.70 -5.06 -2.18
N ARG A 277 -41.82 -5.77 -2.26
CA ARG A 277 -41.89 -7.20 -1.96
C ARG A 277 -41.31 -8.03 -3.09
N ILE A 278 -40.44 -8.93 -2.77
CA ILE A 278 -39.72 -9.82 -3.69
C ILE A 278 -39.93 -11.24 -3.23
N GLN A 279 -40.19 -12.16 -4.16
CA GLN A 279 -40.31 -13.58 -3.88
C GLN A 279 -39.06 -14.09 -3.17
N LEU A 280 -39.23 -14.74 -2.03
CA LEU A 280 -38.19 -15.30 -1.23
C LEU A 280 -37.77 -16.69 -1.78
N THR A 281 -36.70 -16.71 -2.55
CA THR A 281 -36.13 -17.94 -3.10
C THR A 281 -34.64 -18.00 -2.81
N ALA A 282 -34.06 -19.19 -2.72
CA ALA A 282 -32.63 -19.36 -2.56
C ALA A 282 -31.90 -18.74 -3.78
N GLY A 283 -30.95 -17.83 -3.53
CA GLY A 283 -30.26 -17.09 -4.58
C GLY A 283 -30.94 -15.80 -5.03
N ALA A 284 -32.12 -15.47 -4.50
CA ALA A 284 -32.76 -14.17 -4.76
C ALA A 284 -31.81 -13.04 -4.38
N SER A 285 -31.77 -11.99 -5.19
CA SER A 285 -30.84 -10.88 -4.96
C SER A 285 -31.50 -9.52 -5.20
N VAL A 286 -31.07 -8.54 -4.39
CA VAL A 286 -31.53 -7.15 -4.45
C VAL A 286 -30.32 -6.24 -4.57
N THR A 287 -30.46 -5.21 -5.42
CA THR A 287 -29.45 -4.14 -5.51
C THR A 287 -29.94 -2.94 -4.71
N LEU A 288 -29.22 -2.62 -3.64
CA LEU A 288 -29.49 -1.46 -2.78
C LEU A 288 -28.81 -0.22 -3.35
N THR A 289 -29.42 0.94 -3.15
CA THR A 289 -28.83 2.23 -3.53
C THR A 289 -28.18 2.91 -2.32
N LEU A 290 -26.96 3.40 -2.51
CA LEU A 290 -26.13 4.10 -1.52
C LEU A 290 -25.85 5.52 -2.01
N PRO A 291 -26.78 6.48 -1.88
CA PRO A 291 -26.65 7.79 -2.52
C PRO A 291 -25.53 8.65 -1.91
N LYS A 292 -25.19 8.45 -0.65
CA LYS A 292 -24.18 9.25 0.07
C LYS A 292 -23.02 8.37 0.56
N PRO A 293 -21.80 8.91 0.60
CA PRO A 293 -20.70 8.28 1.36
C PRO A 293 -21.05 8.11 2.84
N GLY A 294 -20.50 7.08 3.48
CA GLY A 294 -20.72 6.77 4.88
C GLY A 294 -21.69 5.62 5.10
N LEU A 295 -22.19 5.52 6.31
CA LEU A 295 -23.10 4.46 6.76
C LEU A 295 -24.50 4.60 6.16
N SER A 296 -25.04 3.48 5.68
CA SER A 296 -26.45 3.33 5.30
C SER A 296 -27.04 2.13 6.05
N LEU A 297 -28.16 2.33 6.70
CA LEU A 297 -28.88 1.31 7.45
C LEU A 297 -30.10 0.82 6.68
N PHE A 298 -30.22 -0.49 6.54
CA PHE A 298 -31.34 -1.14 5.85
C PHE A 298 -32.02 -2.12 6.80
N ARG A 299 -33.36 -2.15 6.76
CA ARG A 299 -34.20 -3.10 7.49
C ARG A 299 -34.69 -4.18 6.53
N VAL A 300 -34.56 -5.42 6.94
CA VAL A 300 -35.09 -6.58 6.22
C VAL A 300 -36.37 -7.04 6.89
N SER A 301 -37.42 -7.26 6.10
CA SER A 301 -38.68 -7.81 6.53
C SER A 301 -39.00 -9.04 5.70
N ALA A 302 -39.60 -10.07 6.30
CA ALA A 302 -40.10 -11.25 5.60
C ALA A 302 -41.60 -11.42 5.83
N PHE A 303 -42.28 -12.01 4.86
CA PHE A 303 -43.70 -12.21 4.85
C PHE A 303 -44.03 -13.64 4.43
N ASP A 304 -45.07 -14.23 4.99
CA ASP A 304 -45.60 -15.52 4.60
C ASP A 304 -46.47 -15.43 3.35
N ALA A 305 -47.00 -16.56 2.88
CA ALA A 305 -47.86 -16.63 1.70
C ALA A 305 -49.19 -15.88 1.87
N SER A 306 -49.60 -15.57 3.10
CA SER A 306 -50.79 -14.74 3.40
C SER A 306 -50.49 -13.23 3.41
N GLY A 307 -49.17 -12.88 3.32
CA GLY A 307 -48.69 -11.51 3.46
C GLY A 307 -48.49 -11.06 4.90
N SER A 308 -48.62 -11.96 5.88
CA SER A 308 -48.36 -11.67 7.29
C SER A 308 -46.85 -11.62 7.59
N PRO A 309 -46.40 -10.72 8.49
CA PRO A 309 -44.98 -10.58 8.80
C PRO A 309 -44.46 -11.81 9.54
N VAL A 310 -43.33 -12.32 9.07
CA VAL A 310 -42.54 -13.42 9.69
C VAL A 310 -41.47 -12.82 10.61
N LYS A 311 -41.38 -13.32 11.82
CA LYS A 311 -40.46 -12.81 12.81
C LYS A 311 -38.99 -13.23 12.50
N LEU A 312 -38.13 -12.23 12.28
CA LEU A 312 -36.67 -12.38 12.17
C LEU A 312 -36.02 -11.94 13.49
N LEU A 313 -35.02 -12.69 13.97
CA LEU A 313 -34.24 -12.33 15.17
C LEU A 313 -33.27 -11.18 14.89
N GLN A 314 -32.66 -11.18 13.70
CA GLN A 314 -31.83 -10.11 13.19
C GLN A 314 -32.36 -9.65 11.84
N ASN A 315 -32.52 -8.35 11.70
CA ASN A 315 -33.18 -7.79 10.53
C ASN A 315 -32.54 -6.48 10.03
N SER A 316 -31.29 -6.20 10.44
CA SER A 316 -30.64 -4.96 10.06
C SER A 316 -29.33 -5.23 9.32
N ILE A 317 -29.17 -4.61 8.17
CA ILE A 317 -27.94 -4.63 7.35
C ILE A 317 -27.34 -3.24 7.40
N ILE A 318 -26.05 -3.18 7.70
CA ILE A 318 -25.26 -1.94 7.65
C ILE A 318 -24.31 -2.04 6.48
N ILE A 319 -24.35 -1.07 5.58
CA ILE A 319 -23.45 -0.95 4.44
C ILE A 319 -22.79 0.42 4.49
N THR A 320 -21.45 0.43 4.40
CA THR A 320 -20.68 1.67 4.34
C THR A 320 -20.21 1.92 2.93
N ARG A 321 -20.61 3.06 2.35
CA ARG A 321 -20.01 3.53 1.11
C ARG A 321 -18.70 4.22 1.43
N THR A 322 -17.59 3.57 1.03
CA THR A 322 -16.21 4.01 1.29
C THR A 322 -15.65 4.81 0.13
N ALA A 323 -14.54 5.47 0.35
CA ALA A 323 -13.85 6.22 -0.71
C ALA A 323 -13.14 5.30 -1.71
N ALA A 324 -12.56 4.19 -1.24
CA ALA A 324 -11.86 3.20 -2.06
C ALA A 324 -11.87 1.83 -1.39
N THR A 325 -11.59 0.76 -2.16
CA THR A 325 -11.31 -0.58 -1.64
C THR A 325 -10.09 -1.17 -2.36
N VAL A 326 -9.38 -2.08 -1.68
CA VAL A 326 -8.30 -2.87 -2.29
C VAL A 326 -8.87 -4.24 -2.63
N ASP A 327 -8.93 -4.56 -3.91
CA ASP A 327 -9.55 -5.81 -4.39
C ASP A 327 -8.58 -6.98 -4.42
N ALA A 328 -7.31 -6.74 -4.79
CA ALA A 328 -6.31 -7.79 -4.92
C ALA A 328 -4.90 -7.29 -4.59
N ILE A 329 -4.14 -8.15 -3.94
CA ILE A 329 -2.71 -7.98 -3.70
C ILE A 329 -2.03 -9.27 -4.21
N PRO A 330 -1.20 -9.21 -5.26
CA PRO A 330 -0.48 -10.39 -5.74
C PRO A 330 0.52 -10.88 -4.69
N ALA A 331 0.83 -12.17 -4.71
CA ALA A 331 1.88 -12.71 -3.87
C ALA A 331 3.24 -12.14 -4.28
N SER A 332 4.09 -11.85 -3.29
CA SER A 332 5.44 -11.31 -3.52
C SER A 332 6.33 -12.29 -4.29
N TYR A 333 6.06 -13.59 -4.11
CA TYR A 333 6.75 -14.69 -4.77
C TYR A 333 5.74 -15.75 -5.16
N SER A 334 6.06 -16.54 -6.19
CA SER A 334 5.30 -17.74 -6.50
C SER A 334 5.39 -18.71 -5.32
N ILE A 335 4.27 -19.20 -4.86
CA ILE A 335 4.18 -20.12 -3.73
C ILE A 335 3.81 -21.49 -4.27
N ALA A 336 4.66 -22.48 -4.03
CA ALA A 336 4.44 -23.87 -4.40
C ALA A 336 4.64 -24.78 -3.22
N VAL A 337 4.00 -25.93 -3.24
CA VAL A 337 4.24 -27.03 -2.31
C VAL A 337 4.65 -28.27 -3.11
N GLU A 338 5.57 -29.04 -2.56
CA GLU A 338 5.86 -30.36 -3.08
C GLU A 338 4.82 -31.34 -2.54
N VAL A 339 4.12 -32.01 -3.43
CA VAL A 339 3.14 -33.04 -3.09
C VAL A 339 3.59 -34.38 -3.63
N LEU A 340 3.41 -35.41 -2.82
CA LEU A 340 3.68 -36.78 -3.26
C LEU A 340 2.53 -37.28 -4.15
N ASP A 341 2.81 -37.47 -5.44
CA ASP A 341 1.90 -38.18 -6.32
C ASP A 341 1.94 -39.68 -5.96
N ARG A 342 0.92 -40.14 -5.25
CA ARG A 342 0.85 -41.53 -4.76
C ARG A 342 0.72 -42.58 -5.87
N HIS A 343 0.22 -42.17 -7.05
CA HIS A 343 0.12 -43.09 -8.19
C HIS A 343 1.47 -43.28 -8.88
N LEU A 344 2.29 -42.25 -8.93
CA LEU A 344 3.61 -42.29 -9.56
C LEU A 344 4.76 -42.43 -8.55
N ASN A 345 4.45 -42.35 -7.24
CA ASN A 345 5.42 -42.33 -6.15
C ASN A 345 6.57 -41.29 -6.37
N GLN A 346 6.19 -40.13 -6.90
CA GLN A 346 7.11 -39.02 -7.22
C GLN A 346 6.63 -37.74 -6.61
N LEU A 347 7.58 -36.89 -6.20
CA LEU A 347 7.29 -35.51 -5.77
C LEU A 347 6.94 -34.68 -7.00
N LYS A 348 5.80 -33.99 -6.93
CA LYS A 348 5.37 -33.01 -7.93
C LYS A 348 5.21 -31.63 -7.26
N THR A 349 5.63 -30.60 -7.96
CA THR A 349 5.41 -29.22 -7.51
C THR A 349 3.98 -28.79 -7.85
N ALA A 350 3.19 -28.48 -6.83
CA ALA A 350 1.87 -27.88 -6.98
C ALA A 350 1.96 -26.37 -6.65
N TRP A 351 1.65 -25.52 -7.61
CA TRP A 351 1.67 -24.07 -7.43
C TRP A 351 0.42 -23.63 -6.71
N MET A 352 0.58 -22.94 -5.56
CA MET A 352 -0.51 -22.37 -4.77
C MET A 352 -0.83 -20.93 -5.18
N ALA A 353 0.18 -20.18 -5.61
CA ALA A 353 0.04 -18.85 -6.19
C ALA A 353 1.14 -18.64 -7.22
N ASP A 354 0.80 -18.09 -8.36
CA ASP A 354 1.76 -17.73 -9.41
C ASP A 354 1.85 -16.21 -9.53
N LEU A 355 3.06 -15.69 -9.75
CA LEU A 355 3.35 -14.27 -9.99
C LEU A 355 2.49 -13.65 -11.11
N HIS A 356 2.01 -14.44 -12.04
CA HIS A 356 1.27 -13.99 -13.23
C HIS A 356 -0.25 -14.15 -13.15
N TYR A 357 -0.80 -14.72 -12.06
CA TYR A 357 -2.24 -14.92 -11.93
C TYR A 357 -2.75 -14.50 -10.55
N CYS A 358 -3.49 -13.40 -10.52
CA CYS A 358 -4.16 -12.86 -9.31
C CYS A 358 -5.37 -13.68 -8.84
N GLN A 359 -5.52 -14.94 -9.24
CA GLN A 359 -6.59 -15.80 -8.71
C GLN A 359 -5.98 -17.02 -8.02
N PRO A 360 -6.37 -17.30 -6.77
CA PRO A 360 -6.00 -18.56 -6.15
C PRO A 360 -6.69 -19.69 -6.92
N ARG A 361 -5.91 -20.49 -7.64
CA ARG A 361 -6.38 -21.80 -8.07
C ARG A 361 -6.29 -22.72 -6.84
N LEU A 362 -7.37 -22.84 -6.12
CA LEU A 362 -7.54 -23.84 -5.09
C LEU A 362 -8.80 -24.63 -5.37
N GLU A 363 -8.64 -25.71 -6.12
CA GLU A 363 -9.36 -26.94 -5.81
C GLU A 363 -8.31 -27.98 -5.40
N VAL A 364 -7.93 -27.95 -4.13
CA VAL A 364 -7.24 -29.08 -3.51
C VAL A 364 -8.34 -29.95 -2.91
N SER A 365 -8.78 -30.96 -3.66
CA SER A 365 -9.50 -32.07 -3.08
C SER A 365 -8.49 -32.86 -2.24
N VAL A 366 -8.50 -32.64 -0.95
CA VAL A 366 -7.81 -33.54 0.00
C VAL A 366 -8.72 -34.74 0.15
N ILE A 367 -8.30 -35.87 -0.42
CA ILE A 367 -8.83 -37.18 -0.11
C ILE A 367 -7.96 -37.82 0.97
#